data_ddff17b5ee9cd7b3d982ec9e590b3acc
#
_entry.id   ddff17b5ee9cd7b3d982ec9e590b3acc
#
_cell.length_a   1.000
_cell.length_b   1.000
_cell.length_c   1.000
_cell.angle_alpha   90.00
_cell.angle_beta   90.00
_cell.angle_gamma   90.00
#
_symmetry.space_group_name_H-M   'P 1'
#
loop_
_entity.id
_entity.type
_entity.pdbx_description
1 polymer ?
#
loop_
_entity_poly.entity_id
_entity_poly.type
_entity_poly.pdbx_seq_one_letter_code
_entity_poly.pdbx_strand_id
1 'polypeptide(L)'
;NVSGAEIIYGGSLVVAKATTIAIQSRNPSYVSLVAMGLEGRIRSDEDEQCALYLRNVLQGRFPDKKAVKSLIMAGEESQKYDDSNLTQWPVEDRTMALQIDSHNFALRITVEDGQYVSRPEYV
;
A
#
# COMPACT_ATOMS: atom_id res chain seq x y z
N ASN A 1 1.45 -0.86 16.14
CA ASN A 1 1.35 -2.30 16.38
C ASN A 1 -0.01 -2.84 15.91
N VAL A 2 0.02 -3.82 15.04
CA VAL A 2 -1.19 -4.40 14.44
C VAL A 2 -1.59 -5.73 15.07
N SER A 3 -0.87 -6.20 16.09
CA SER A 3 -1.09 -7.53 16.67
C SER A 3 -2.46 -7.73 17.30
N GLY A 4 -3.17 -6.64 17.67
CA GLY A 4 -4.52 -6.70 18.22
C GLY A 4 -5.65 -6.72 17.19
N ALA A 5 -5.34 -6.58 15.89
CA ALA A 5 -6.34 -6.60 14.84
C ALA A 5 -6.79 -8.03 14.53
N GLU A 6 -8.09 -8.22 14.29
CA GLU A 6 -8.63 -9.52 13.88
C GLU A 6 -8.16 -9.90 12.48
N ILE A 7 -8.10 -8.92 11.60
CA ILE A 7 -7.74 -9.10 10.20
C ILE A 7 -6.72 -8.04 9.81
N ILE A 8 -5.66 -8.48 9.15
CA ILE A 8 -4.57 -7.60 8.72
C ILE A 8 -4.37 -7.76 7.21
N TYR A 9 -4.23 -6.64 6.52
CA TYR A 9 -3.85 -6.61 5.10
C TYR A 9 -2.59 -5.79 4.91
N GLY A 10 -1.71 -6.27 4.04
CA GLY A 10 -0.63 -5.46 3.51
C GLY A 10 -1.15 -4.57 2.39
N GLY A 11 -0.99 -3.26 2.52
CA GLY A 11 -1.48 -2.30 1.54
C GLY A 11 -0.38 -1.84 0.59
N SER A 12 -0.72 -1.73 -0.68
CA SER A 12 0.09 -1.04 -1.68
C SER A 12 -0.82 -0.49 -2.78
N LEU A 13 -0.30 0.44 -3.56
CA LEU A 13 -1.08 1.04 -4.64
C LEU A 13 -1.49 0.05 -5.71
N VAL A 14 -0.64 -0.95 -6.01
CA VAL A 14 -0.92 -1.93 -7.06
C VAL A 14 -2.09 -2.86 -6.72
N VAL A 15 -2.41 -3.03 -5.45
CA VAL A 15 -3.52 -3.86 -4.97
C VAL A 15 -4.57 -3.04 -4.21
N ALA A 16 -4.57 -1.72 -4.33
CA ALA A 16 -5.39 -0.85 -3.50
C ALA A 16 -6.89 -1.13 -3.66
N LYS A 17 -7.40 -1.19 -4.88
CA LYS A 17 -8.81 -1.47 -5.14
C LYS A 17 -9.21 -2.85 -4.62
N ALA A 18 -8.41 -3.86 -4.91
CA ALA A 18 -8.67 -5.23 -4.44
C ALA A 18 -8.68 -5.29 -2.91
N THR A 19 -7.75 -4.60 -2.25
CA THR A 19 -7.69 -4.52 -0.80
C THR A 19 -8.96 -3.87 -0.23
N THR A 20 -9.43 -2.78 -0.82
CA THR A 20 -10.67 -2.13 -0.37
C THR A 20 -11.89 -3.02 -0.57
N ILE A 21 -11.98 -3.75 -1.68
CA ILE A 21 -13.05 -4.72 -1.91
C ILE A 21 -13.02 -5.83 -0.85
N ALA A 22 -11.87 -6.39 -0.56
CA ALA A 22 -11.71 -7.43 0.46
C ALA A 22 -12.13 -6.92 1.85
N ILE A 23 -11.73 -5.71 2.21
CA ILE A 23 -12.13 -5.08 3.48
C ILE A 23 -13.65 -4.90 3.54
N GLN A 24 -14.24 -4.30 2.51
CA GLN A 24 -15.68 -4.01 2.47
C GLN A 24 -16.53 -5.28 2.47
N SER A 25 -16.05 -6.37 1.87
CA SER A 25 -16.77 -7.65 1.86
C SER A 25 -16.95 -8.23 3.27
N ARG A 26 -16.13 -7.83 4.22
CA ARG A 26 -16.21 -8.28 5.62
C ARG A 26 -17.09 -7.37 6.48
N ASN A 27 -17.56 -6.26 5.91
CA ASN A 27 -18.42 -5.28 6.60
C ASN A 27 -17.90 -4.89 7.99
N PRO A 28 -16.62 -4.44 8.12
CA PRO A 28 -16.06 -4.12 9.42
C PRO A 28 -16.67 -2.84 9.98
N SER A 29 -16.79 -2.77 11.30
CA SER A 29 -17.23 -1.55 11.99
C SER A 29 -16.08 -0.54 12.12
N TYR A 30 -14.84 -0.97 12.01
CA TYR A 30 -13.66 -0.14 12.21
C TYR A 30 -12.50 -0.61 11.34
N VAL A 31 -11.83 0.34 10.67
CA VAL A 31 -10.65 0.09 9.85
C VAL A 31 -9.56 1.08 10.23
N SER A 32 -8.38 0.58 10.55
CA SER A 32 -7.19 1.41 10.78
C SER A 32 -6.26 1.31 9.58
N LEU A 33 -5.83 2.45 9.07
CA LEU A 33 -4.84 2.54 8.01
C LEU A 33 -3.54 3.07 8.61
N VAL A 34 -2.48 2.29 8.50
CA VAL A 34 -1.19 2.61 9.13
C VAL A 34 -0.14 2.78 8.05
N ALA A 35 0.37 4.00 7.91
CA ALA A 35 1.51 4.27 7.06
C ALA A 35 2.78 3.95 7.84
N MET A 36 3.48 2.89 7.47
CA MET A 36 4.61 2.37 8.25
C MET A 36 5.85 3.27 8.18
N GLY A 37 6.06 3.94 7.05
CA GLY A 37 7.25 4.74 6.85
C GLY A 37 8.52 3.90 6.65
N LEU A 38 9.65 4.57 6.60
CA LEU A 38 10.96 3.93 6.46
C LEU A 38 11.38 3.38 7.84
N GLU A 39 11.53 2.06 7.91
CA GLU A 39 11.88 1.34 9.15
C GLU A 39 10.96 1.67 10.34
N GLY A 40 9.73 2.11 10.06
CA GLY A 40 8.77 2.49 11.09
C GLY A 40 9.13 3.76 11.86
N ARG A 41 10.11 4.54 11.40
CA ARG A 41 10.63 5.72 12.12
C ARG A 41 10.56 7.02 11.31
N ILE A 42 10.75 6.93 9.99
CA ILE A 42 10.81 8.09 9.10
C ILE A 42 9.59 8.06 8.19
N ARG A 43 8.94 9.23 8.02
CA ARG A 43 7.78 9.34 7.12
C ARG A 43 8.19 9.01 5.69
N SER A 44 7.32 8.29 5.00
CA SER A 44 7.48 7.98 3.58
C SER A 44 6.29 8.53 2.82
N ASP A 45 6.54 9.37 1.83
CA ASP A 45 5.49 9.96 0.99
C ASP A 45 4.67 8.87 0.28
N GLU A 46 5.33 7.82 -0.20
CA GLU A 46 4.67 6.71 -0.86
C GLU A 46 3.69 6.01 0.08
N ASP A 47 4.13 5.67 1.29
CA ASP A 47 3.29 4.99 2.28
C ASP A 47 2.11 5.85 2.70
N GLU A 48 2.34 7.15 2.92
CA GLU A 48 1.29 8.09 3.31
C GLU A 48 0.28 8.30 2.18
N GLN A 49 0.74 8.44 0.95
CA GLN A 49 -0.15 8.59 -0.21
C GLN A 49 -0.96 7.31 -0.45
N CYS A 50 -0.35 6.14 -0.26
CA CYS A 50 -1.07 4.87 -0.32
C CYS A 50 -2.17 4.79 0.73
N ALA A 51 -1.89 5.14 1.97
CA ALA A 51 -2.87 5.15 3.05
C ALA A 51 -4.02 6.12 2.76
N LEU A 52 -3.73 7.31 2.26
CA LEU A 52 -4.74 8.30 1.86
C LEU A 52 -5.59 7.80 0.70
N TYR A 53 -4.97 7.16 -0.28
CA TYR A 53 -5.68 6.57 -1.42
C TYR A 53 -6.67 5.50 -0.96
N LEU A 54 -6.23 4.57 -0.12
CA LEU A 54 -7.09 3.53 0.45
C LEU A 54 -8.24 4.15 1.25
N ARG A 55 -7.97 5.14 2.08
CA ARG A 55 -8.99 5.84 2.85
C ARG A 55 -10.06 6.46 1.94
N ASN A 56 -9.63 7.16 0.91
CA ASN A 56 -10.55 7.79 -0.02
C ASN A 56 -11.44 6.77 -0.73
N VAL A 57 -10.86 5.68 -1.20
CA VAL A 57 -11.63 4.62 -1.87
C VAL A 57 -12.61 3.95 -0.91
N LEU A 58 -12.19 3.67 0.32
CA LEU A 58 -13.07 3.10 1.36
C LEU A 58 -14.24 4.04 1.69
N GLN A 59 -14.05 5.35 1.58
CA GLN A 59 -15.09 6.36 1.80
C GLN A 59 -15.94 6.66 0.56
N GLY A 60 -15.77 5.89 -0.51
CA GLY A 60 -16.54 6.06 -1.74
C GLY A 60 -16.06 7.18 -2.65
N ARG A 61 -14.84 7.67 -2.45
CA ARG A 61 -14.23 8.70 -3.30
C ARG A 61 -13.42 8.06 -4.41
N PHE A 62 -13.16 8.84 -5.46
CA PHE A 62 -12.38 8.39 -6.62
C PHE A 62 -11.15 9.30 -6.79
N PRO A 63 -10.04 9.01 -6.09
CA PRO A 63 -8.84 9.84 -6.19
C PRO A 63 -8.27 9.88 -7.61
N ASP A 64 -7.69 11.02 -7.98
CA ASP A 64 -6.99 11.16 -9.25
C ASP A 64 -5.65 10.40 -9.19
N LYS A 65 -5.57 9.30 -9.91
CA LYS A 65 -4.37 8.44 -9.92
C LYS A 65 -3.14 9.16 -10.43
N LYS A 66 -3.29 10.06 -11.40
CA LYS A 66 -2.17 10.84 -11.94
C LYS A 66 -1.62 11.81 -10.89
N ALA A 67 -2.50 12.45 -10.14
CA ALA A 67 -2.09 13.36 -9.06
C ALA A 67 -1.36 12.60 -7.96
N VAL A 68 -1.85 11.43 -7.57
CA VAL A 68 -1.19 10.57 -6.57
C VAL A 68 0.22 10.19 -7.03
N LYS A 69 0.35 9.73 -8.27
CA LYS A 69 1.66 9.39 -8.85
C LYS A 69 2.62 10.57 -8.86
N SER A 70 2.13 11.74 -9.27
CA SER A 70 2.96 12.96 -9.33
C SER A 70 3.48 13.37 -7.95
N LEU A 71 2.63 13.28 -6.92
CA LEU A 71 3.04 13.60 -5.55
C LEU A 71 4.12 12.63 -5.04
N ILE A 72 3.97 11.35 -5.31
CA ILE A 72 4.95 10.34 -4.90
C ILE A 72 6.28 10.55 -5.63
N MET A 73 6.23 10.79 -6.93
CA MET A 73 7.44 10.99 -7.73
C MET A 73 8.20 12.26 -7.35
N ALA A 74 7.52 13.27 -6.85
CA ALA A 74 8.13 14.50 -6.37
C ALA A 74 8.76 14.36 -4.97
N GLY A 75 8.44 13.30 -4.22
CA GLY A 75 8.96 13.07 -2.88
C GLY A 75 10.44 12.66 -2.87
N GLU A 76 11.14 13.01 -1.78
CA GLU A 76 12.56 12.69 -1.62
C GLU A 76 12.82 11.18 -1.66
N GLU A 77 11.96 10.39 -1.04
CA GLU A 77 12.10 8.93 -1.00
C GLU A 77 12.08 8.32 -2.41
N SER A 78 11.28 8.88 -3.32
CA SER A 78 11.20 8.41 -4.70
C SER A 78 12.43 8.79 -5.54
N GLN A 79 13.13 9.86 -5.20
CA GLN A 79 14.28 10.35 -5.97
C GLN A 79 15.44 9.36 -6.00
N LYS A 80 15.54 8.45 -5.04
CA LYS A 80 16.56 7.40 -5.03
C LYS A 80 16.50 6.51 -6.28
N TYR A 81 15.33 6.34 -6.90
CA TYR A 81 15.17 5.55 -8.13
C TYR A 81 15.72 6.25 -9.38
N ASP A 82 15.97 7.55 -9.30
CA ASP A 82 16.53 8.33 -10.40
C ASP A 82 18.07 8.35 -10.40
N ASP A 83 18.70 7.83 -9.34
CA ASP A 83 20.15 7.74 -9.23
C ASP A 83 20.64 6.40 -9.80
N SER A 84 21.27 6.44 -10.98
CA SER A 84 21.77 5.26 -11.67
C SER A 84 22.92 4.55 -10.92
N ASN A 85 23.53 5.20 -9.93
CA ASN A 85 24.56 4.58 -9.09
C ASN A 85 23.98 3.74 -7.96
N LEU A 86 22.66 3.88 -7.67
CA LEU A 86 21.95 3.12 -6.65
C LEU A 86 21.23 1.95 -7.29
N THR A 87 21.97 0.88 -7.61
CA THR A 87 21.43 -0.28 -8.33
C THR A 87 20.37 -1.07 -7.54
N GLN A 88 20.35 -0.95 -6.21
CA GLN A 88 19.34 -1.58 -5.38
C GLN A 88 17.95 -0.94 -5.50
N TRP A 89 17.84 0.23 -6.13
CA TRP A 89 16.58 0.91 -6.41
C TRP A 89 16.46 1.22 -7.90
N PRO A 90 16.27 0.22 -8.78
CA PRO A 90 16.11 0.47 -10.20
C PRO A 90 14.81 1.24 -10.48
N VAL A 91 14.83 2.11 -11.47
CA VAL A 91 13.67 2.96 -11.83
C VAL A 91 12.44 2.12 -12.19
N GLU A 92 12.62 0.93 -12.71
CA GLU A 92 11.55 -0.01 -13.06
C GLU A 92 10.74 -0.41 -11.82
N ASP A 93 11.37 -0.53 -10.66
CA ASP A 93 10.67 -0.88 -9.41
C ASP A 93 9.67 0.22 -9.04
N ARG A 94 10.04 1.49 -9.19
CA ARG A 94 9.12 2.61 -8.96
C ARG A 94 7.98 2.59 -9.97
N THR A 95 8.28 2.37 -11.23
CA THR A 95 7.27 2.31 -12.29
C THR A 95 6.24 1.22 -12.00
N MET A 96 6.68 0.04 -11.60
CA MET A 96 5.80 -1.08 -11.24
C MET A 96 4.97 -0.76 -10.00
N ALA A 97 5.60 -0.20 -8.97
CA ALA A 97 4.93 0.13 -7.71
C ALA A 97 3.84 1.21 -7.89
N LEU A 98 3.95 2.04 -8.92
CA LEU A 98 2.97 3.09 -9.22
C LEU A 98 1.92 2.69 -10.27
N GLN A 99 1.84 1.40 -10.63
CA GLN A 99 0.74 0.88 -11.44
C GLN A 99 -0.48 0.63 -10.55
N ILE A 100 -1.18 1.71 -10.22
CA ILE A 100 -2.29 1.70 -9.27
C ILE A 100 -3.39 0.76 -9.76
N ASP A 101 -3.90 -0.09 -8.86
CA ASP A 101 -5.00 -1.03 -9.11
C ASP A 101 -4.71 -2.06 -10.21
N SER A 102 -3.45 -2.40 -10.44
CA SER A 102 -3.06 -3.31 -11.52
C SER A 102 -3.31 -4.79 -11.21
N HIS A 103 -3.59 -5.15 -9.96
CA HIS A 103 -3.79 -6.54 -9.56
C HIS A 103 -5.13 -6.72 -8.84
N ASN A 104 -5.70 -7.91 -8.95
CA ASN A 104 -7.03 -8.25 -8.44
C ASN A 104 -7.00 -9.08 -7.15
N PHE A 105 -5.97 -8.99 -6.37
CA PHE A 105 -5.87 -9.67 -5.08
C PHE A 105 -5.47 -8.69 -3.98
N ALA A 106 -5.91 -8.98 -2.77
CA ALA A 106 -5.42 -8.34 -1.55
C ALA A 106 -4.35 -9.24 -0.92
N LEU A 107 -3.45 -8.64 -0.15
CA LEU A 107 -2.43 -9.38 0.58
C LEU A 107 -2.88 -9.59 2.01
N ARG A 108 -3.48 -10.75 2.29
CA ARG A 108 -3.92 -11.13 3.64
C ARG A 108 -2.72 -11.56 4.48
N ILE A 109 -2.57 -10.96 5.65
CA ILE A 109 -1.51 -11.33 6.60
C ILE A 109 -2.10 -12.25 7.65
N THR A 110 -1.51 -13.42 7.81
CA THR A 110 -1.90 -14.41 8.81
C THR A 110 -0.69 -14.82 9.63
N VAL A 111 -0.94 -15.44 10.79
CA VAL A 111 0.12 -16.03 11.61
C VAL A 111 0.09 -17.55 11.40
N GLU A 112 1.19 -18.11 10.90
CA GLU A 112 1.35 -19.54 10.65
C GLU A 112 2.66 -19.99 11.29
N ASP A 113 2.59 -20.98 12.16
CA ASP A 113 3.76 -21.49 12.91
C ASP A 113 4.56 -20.37 13.62
N GLY A 114 3.83 -19.41 14.21
CA GLY A 114 4.43 -18.28 14.93
C GLY A 114 5.01 -17.18 14.04
N GLN A 115 4.85 -17.26 12.73
CA GLN A 115 5.37 -16.27 11.78
C GLN A 115 4.24 -15.57 11.04
N TYR A 116 4.45 -14.29 10.71
CA TYR A 116 3.54 -13.55 9.84
C TYR A 116 3.77 -13.96 8.39
N VAL A 117 2.71 -14.39 7.73
CA VAL A 117 2.74 -14.85 6.34
C VAL A 117 1.76 -14.03 5.52
N SER A 118 2.19 -13.58 4.34
CA SER A 118 1.35 -12.86 3.39
C SER A 118 0.86 -13.83 2.32
N ARG A 119 -0.46 -13.86 2.10
CA ARG A 119 -1.08 -14.69 1.07
C ARG A 119 -2.06 -13.87 0.23
N PRO A 120 -2.15 -14.14 -1.08
CA PRO A 120 -3.11 -13.44 -1.92
C PRO A 120 -4.55 -13.88 -1.58
N GLU A 121 -5.43 -12.89 -1.47
CA GLU A 121 -6.88 -13.10 -1.36
C GLU A 121 -7.50 -12.47 -2.60
N TYR A 122 -7.96 -13.28 -3.52
CA TYR A 122 -8.54 -12.82 -4.79
C TYR A 122 -9.96 -12.27 -4.58
N VAL A 123 -10.25 -11.22 -5.31
CA VAL A 123 -11.55 -10.54 -5.24
C VAL A 123 -12.33 -10.63 -6.55
#